data_91c50aa1f01a44b6f4d4fdfc8aa2ba0e
#
_entry.id   91c50aa1f01a44b6f4d4fdfc8aa2ba0e
#
_cell.length_a   1.000
_cell.length_b   1.000
_cell.length_c   1.000
_cell.angle_alpha   90.00
_cell.angle_beta   90.00
_cell.angle_gamma   90.00
#
_symmetry.space_group_name_H-M   'P 1'
#
loop_
_entity.id
_entity.type
_entity.pdbx_description
1 polymer ?
#
loop_
_entity_poly.entity_id
_entity_poly.type
_entity_poly.pdbx_seq_one_letter_code
_entity_poly.pdbx_strand_id
1 'polypeptide(L)'
;ESHILSLKRSRNEGNHIKGDVLNITVRDYLTKSDKFKSNYKGYKVAVDFKKNELILEPYYLGLWLGDGNSHSQKITNIDTEIIEYLGQYAVRLDSELREHIQENKTPQYTIVKKHKNYLDESQVIIQEKLRTLNVLKNKHIPQSFLINSSENRLQLLAGIIDSDGYYTSEFNCFEIVQKNEKLLNQIKFLCNSLGLRTSVRKKKTTIKSTGFEGEAFRLRIFGNLDTIPTKVERKKARAWKSSVDWKVTGIKVEFDKVDDYYGFEIDGNRLFLLEDMTVTHNTAFVLSIARNIAVTNNEPVALFSLEMSSVQLITRLISSETGLTSEKLRKGDLEPHEWEQLNVKVKDLEKAPLYIDDTPSLSIFDLRAKARRLVSQHGIKLIVIDYLQLMSAGQSGKGGGNREQEISMISRSLKALAKELSVPVIALSQLSRAVETRGSSKRPLLSDLRESGAIEQDADIVSFIYRPEYYKID
;
A
#
# COMPACT_ATOMS: atom_id res chain seq x y z
N GLU A 1 -7.75 -18.99 -14.70
CA GLU A 1 -9.17 -18.89 -15.10
C GLU A 1 -10.15 -18.89 -13.91
N SER A 2 -9.79 -19.47 -12.77
CA SER A 2 -10.61 -19.50 -11.53
C SER A 2 -10.54 -18.20 -10.73
N HIS A 3 -9.62 -17.29 -11.03
CA HIS A 3 -9.53 -15.99 -10.36
C HIS A 3 -10.83 -15.21 -10.50
N ILE A 4 -11.26 -14.58 -9.39
CA ILE A 4 -12.51 -13.82 -9.34
C ILE A 4 -12.20 -12.34 -9.55
N LEU A 5 -12.84 -11.76 -10.55
CA LEU A 5 -12.84 -10.32 -10.78
C LEU A 5 -13.97 -9.69 -9.96
N SER A 6 -13.67 -8.66 -9.19
CA SER A 6 -14.68 -7.80 -8.59
C SER A 6 -14.94 -6.63 -9.51
N LEU A 7 -16.14 -6.55 -10.06
CA LEU A 7 -16.52 -5.59 -11.09
C LEU A 7 -17.63 -4.69 -10.58
N LYS A 8 -17.58 -3.42 -10.96
CA LYS A 8 -18.63 -2.44 -10.66
C LYS A 8 -19.36 -2.03 -11.94
N ARG A 9 -20.67 -1.98 -11.86
CA ARG A 9 -21.50 -1.55 -13.01
C ARG A 9 -21.36 -0.06 -13.24
N SER A 10 -21.04 0.31 -14.46
CA SER A 10 -20.76 1.70 -14.85
C SER A 10 -21.97 2.49 -15.36
N ARG A 11 -23.10 1.81 -15.69
CA ARG A 11 -24.30 2.42 -16.26
C ARG A 11 -25.57 1.73 -15.77
N ASN A 12 -26.67 2.51 -15.69
CA ASN A 12 -28.01 1.93 -15.49
C ASN A 12 -28.49 1.27 -16.79
N GLU A 13 -29.14 0.11 -16.70
CA GLU A 13 -29.76 -0.58 -17.84
C GLU A 13 -30.82 -1.56 -17.35
N GLY A 14 -32.07 -1.34 -17.72
CA GLY A 14 -33.22 -2.11 -17.23
C GLY A 14 -33.29 -2.07 -15.69
N ASN A 15 -33.42 -3.23 -15.05
CA ASN A 15 -33.49 -3.37 -13.59
C ASN A 15 -32.11 -3.33 -12.89
N HIS A 16 -31.03 -3.13 -13.64
CA HIS A 16 -29.71 -3.12 -13.09
C HIS A 16 -29.21 -1.69 -12.83
N ILE A 17 -28.76 -1.42 -11.62
CA ILE A 17 -28.38 -0.09 -11.14
C ILE A 17 -26.89 0.16 -11.34
N LYS A 18 -26.53 1.39 -11.72
CA LYS A 18 -25.13 1.83 -11.72
C LYS A 18 -24.58 1.74 -10.29
N GLY A 19 -23.42 1.11 -10.15
CA GLY A 19 -22.77 0.95 -8.85
C GLY A 19 -22.83 -0.47 -8.30
N ASP A 20 -23.73 -1.33 -8.82
CA ASP A 20 -23.80 -2.73 -8.42
C ASP A 20 -22.45 -3.43 -8.59
N VAL A 21 -22.01 -4.15 -7.56
CA VAL A 21 -20.77 -4.93 -7.58
C VAL A 21 -21.10 -6.38 -7.92
N LEU A 22 -20.38 -6.91 -8.88
CA LEU A 22 -20.49 -8.29 -9.34
C LEU A 22 -19.12 -8.97 -9.21
N ASN A 23 -19.10 -10.11 -8.54
CA ASN A 23 -17.94 -10.98 -8.49
C ASN A 23 -18.13 -12.10 -9.51
N ILE A 24 -17.19 -12.23 -10.45
CA ILE A 24 -17.27 -13.17 -11.56
C ILE A 24 -15.90 -13.80 -11.80
N THR A 25 -15.87 -15.10 -12.10
CA THR A 25 -14.60 -15.74 -12.47
C THR A 25 -14.04 -15.18 -13.78
N VAL A 26 -12.73 -15.19 -13.96
CA VAL A 26 -12.10 -14.82 -15.24
C VAL A 26 -12.65 -15.66 -16.38
N ARG A 27 -12.85 -16.97 -16.16
CA ARG A 27 -13.46 -17.87 -17.13
C ARG A 27 -14.82 -17.37 -17.59
N ASP A 28 -15.73 -17.10 -16.64
CA ASP A 28 -17.08 -16.61 -16.96
C ASP A 28 -17.05 -15.21 -17.57
N TYR A 29 -16.12 -14.35 -17.12
CA TYR A 29 -15.93 -13.02 -17.70
C TYR A 29 -15.53 -13.08 -19.18
N LEU A 30 -14.66 -14.02 -19.56
CA LEU A 30 -14.21 -14.18 -20.94
C LEU A 30 -15.37 -14.57 -21.87
N THR A 31 -16.38 -15.35 -21.40
CA THR A 31 -17.57 -15.73 -22.17
C THR A 31 -18.59 -14.61 -22.33
N LYS A 32 -18.49 -13.54 -21.54
CA LYS A 32 -19.46 -12.44 -21.59
C LYS A 32 -19.31 -11.60 -22.85
N SER A 33 -20.43 -11.03 -23.31
CA SER A 33 -20.47 -10.12 -24.45
C SER A 33 -19.66 -8.84 -24.22
N ASP A 34 -19.23 -8.18 -25.28
CA ASP A 34 -18.53 -6.89 -25.22
C ASP A 34 -19.39 -5.82 -24.54
N LYS A 35 -20.71 -5.87 -24.71
CA LYS A 35 -21.66 -5.00 -24.01
C LYS A 35 -21.58 -5.20 -22.49
N PHE A 36 -21.52 -6.44 -22.02
CA PHE A 36 -21.33 -6.75 -20.61
C PHE A 36 -19.97 -6.19 -20.12
N LYS A 37 -18.88 -6.49 -20.84
CA LYS A 37 -17.53 -6.04 -20.51
C LYS A 37 -17.39 -4.51 -20.51
N SER A 38 -18.14 -3.81 -21.36
CA SER A 38 -18.19 -2.34 -21.37
C SER A 38 -18.94 -1.75 -20.17
N ASN A 39 -19.93 -2.48 -19.63
CA ASN A 39 -20.77 -2.04 -18.52
C ASN A 39 -20.19 -2.41 -17.15
N TYR A 40 -19.53 -3.56 -17.02
CA TYR A 40 -18.89 -4.02 -15.80
C TYR A 40 -17.40 -3.81 -15.87
N LYS A 41 -16.87 -3.00 -14.97
CA LYS A 41 -15.46 -2.55 -14.96
C LYS A 41 -14.84 -2.79 -13.58
N GLY A 42 -13.54 -2.95 -13.55
CA GLY A 42 -12.79 -2.83 -12.31
C GLY A 42 -13.00 -1.45 -11.69
N TYR A 43 -12.88 -1.34 -10.39
CA TYR A 43 -13.11 -0.08 -9.70
C TYR A 43 -12.02 0.22 -8.67
N LYS A 44 -11.84 1.51 -8.41
CA LYS A 44 -10.85 2.07 -7.50
C LYS A 44 -11.55 2.75 -6.34
N VAL A 45 -10.93 2.71 -5.17
CA VAL A 45 -11.41 3.37 -3.96
C VAL A 45 -10.34 4.29 -3.39
N ALA A 46 -10.76 5.39 -2.77
CA ALA A 46 -9.88 6.19 -1.94
C ALA A 46 -9.63 5.46 -0.61
N VAL A 47 -8.44 5.64 -0.07
CA VAL A 47 -8.08 5.10 1.25
C VAL A 47 -7.92 6.27 2.20
N ASP A 48 -8.48 6.19 3.39
CA ASP A 48 -8.22 7.12 4.46
C ASP A 48 -7.35 6.44 5.53
N PHE A 49 -6.16 6.97 5.74
CA PHE A 49 -5.24 6.47 6.75
C PHE A 49 -5.39 7.27 8.04
N LYS A 50 -5.00 6.67 9.16
CA LYS A 50 -4.96 7.36 10.46
C LYS A 50 -4.07 8.61 10.35
N LYS A 51 -4.53 9.72 10.93
CA LYS A 51 -3.73 10.94 11.06
C LYS A 51 -2.59 10.67 12.03
N ASN A 52 -1.37 10.83 11.58
CA ASN A 52 -0.16 10.76 12.39
C ASN A 52 0.50 12.13 12.41
N GLU A 53 1.16 12.45 13.52
CA GLU A 53 1.94 13.67 13.64
C GLU A 53 3.11 13.68 12.66
N LEU A 54 3.37 14.85 12.10
CA LEU A 54 4.42 15.07 11.13
C LEU A 54 5.40 16.13 11.65
N ILE A 55 6.68 15.86 11.51
CA ILE A 55 7.73 16.80 11.96
C ILE A 55 7.85 18.04 11.08
N LEU A 56 7.27 17.99 9.87
CA LEU A 56 7.27 19.06 8.89
C LEU A 56 5.87 19.21 8.29
N GLU A 57 5.46 20.44 8.00
CA GLU A 57 4.15 20.69 7.37
C GLU A 57 4.06 20.05 5.99
N PRO A 58 3.00 19.27 5.68
CA PRO A 58 2.91 18.53 4.40
C PRO A 58 3.01 19.42 3.17
N TYR A 59 2.34 20.58 3.17
CA TYR A 59 2.39 21.51 2.05
C TYR A 59 3.82 22.03 1.82
N TYR A 60 4.56 22.36 2.88
CA TYR A 60 5.95 22.80 2.78
C TYR A 60 6.84 21.70 2.16
N LEU A 61 6.70 20.45 2.64
CA LEU A 61 7.44 19.34 2.06
C LEU A 61 7.12 19.17 0.57
N GLY A 62 5.85 19.31 0.19
CA GLY A 62 5.42 19.26 -1.21
C GLY A 62 6.11 20.32 -2.07
N LEU A 63 6.13 21.57 -1.62
CA LEU A 63 6.85 22.67 -2.29
C LEU A 63 8.35 22.38 -2.41
N TRP A 64 8.95 21.87 -1.34
CA TRP A 64 10.38 21.58 -1.35
C TRP A 64 10.75 20.42 -2.27
N LEU A 65 9.87 19.42 -2.39
CA LEU A 65 10.08 18.29 -3.32
C LEU A 65 10.13 18.74 -4.79
N GLY A 66 9.35 19.74 -5.18
CA GLY A 66 9.44 20.37 -6.51
C GLY A 66 10.59 21.38 -6.58
N ASP A 67 10.36 22.56 -6.05
CA ASP A 67 11.23 23.75 -6.22
C ASP A 67 12.40 23.84 -5.23
N GLY A 68 12.52 22.90 -4.29
CA GLY A 68 13.57 22.91 -3.27
C GLY A 68 14.95 22.53 -3.80
N ASN A 69 15.99 23.14 -3.25
CA ASN A 69 17.36 22.75 -3.50
C ASN A 69 17.66 21.41 -2.82
N SER A 70 18.16 20.42 -3.55
CA SER A 70 18.40 19.07 -3.05
C SER A 70 19.42 18.97 -1.89
N HIS A 71 20.27 19.99 -1.71
CA HIS A 71 21.32 20.01 -0.67
C HIS A 71 20.95 20.86 0.55
N SER A 72 19.87 21.66 0.46
CA SER A 72 19.49 22.62 1.48
C SER A 72 17.98 22.84 1.55
N GLN A 73 17.54 23.59 2.53
CA GLN A 73 16.12 23.96 2.69
C GLN A 73 15.65 25.06 1.72
N LYS A 74 16.51 25.60 0.87
CA LYS A 74 16.17 26.69 -0.05
C LYS A 74 15.09 26.27 -1.04
N ILE A 75 14.10 27.12 -1.22
CA ILE A 75 13.04 27.00 -2.22
C ILE A 75 13.21 28.12 -3.24
N THR A 76 13.17 27.76 -4.53
CA THR A 76 13.27 28.72 -5.65
C THR A 76 11.89 28.94 -6.20
N ASN A 77 11.33 30.15 -6.08
CA ASN A 77 9.97 30.43 -6.58
C ASN A 77 9.77 31.92 -6.85
N ILE A 78 8.73 32.26 -7.67
CA ILE A 78 8.32 33.61 -8.00
C ILE A 78 6.84 33.88 -7.73
N ASP A 79 6.05 32.84 -7.41
CA ASP A 79 4.62 32.99 -7.17
C ASP A 79 4.40 33.67 -5.81
N THR A 80 3.70 34.79 -5.83
CA THR A 80 3.45 35.63 -4.65
C THR A 80 2.77 34.86 -3.54
N GLU A 81 1.80 34.00 -3.88
CA GLU A 81 1.04 33.18 -2.92
C GLU A 81 1.93 32.16 -2.19
N ILE A 82 2.99 31.68 -2.87
CA ILE A 82 3.99 30.79 -2.26
C ILE A 82 4.88 31.57 -1.31
N ILE A 83 5.33 32.76 -1.72
CA ILE A 83 6.17 33.63 -0.89
C ILE A 83 5.42 34.05 0.36
N GLU A 84 4.15 34.45 0.24
CA GLU A 84 3.28 34.76 1.37
C GLU A 84 3.11 33.57 2.33
N TYR A 85 2.85 32.36 1.78
CA TYR A 85 2.77 31.14 2.58
C TYR A 85 4.08 30.88 3.34
N LEU A 86 5.24 30.99 2.69
CA LEU A 86 6.55 30.80 3.32
C LEU A 86 6.78 31.82 4.45
N GLY A 87 6.38 33.08 4.25
CA GLY A 87 6.42 34.12 5.27
C GLY A 87 5.56 33.79 6.49
N GLN A 88 4.29 33.39 6.26
CA GLN A 88 3.39 32.98 7.31
C GLN A 88 3.88 31.72 8.04
N TYR A 89 4.46 30.77 7.31
CA TYR A 89 5.05 29.58 7.92
C TYR A 89 6.28 29.90 8.76
N ALA A 90 7.13 30.82 8.32
CA ALA A 90 8.26 31.30 9.09
C ALA A 90 7.80 31.92 10.43
N VAL A 91 6.76 32.77 10.40
CA VAL A 91 6.17 33.36 11.63
C VAL A 91 5.66 32.29 12.60
N ARG A 92 4.97 31.25 12.11
CA ARG A 92 4.50 30.14 12.96
C ARG A 92 5.65 29.35 13.63
N LEU A 93 6.84 29.39 13.02
CA LEU A 93 8.07 28.75 13.54
C LEU A 93 8.95 29.71 14.37
N ASP A 94 8.42 30.87 14.74
CA ASP A 94 9.21 31.93 15.37
C ASP A 94 10.50 32.29 14.62
N SER A 95 10.36 32.37 13.30
CA SER A 95 11.44 32.52 12.33
C SER A 95 11.12 33.65 11.36
N GLU A 96 12.06 34.00 10.52
CA GLU A 96 11.88 34.98 9.44
C GLU A 96 12.14 34.32 8.08
N LEU A 97 11.48 34.83 7.04
CA LEU A 97 11.76 34.48 5.66
C LEU A 97 12.90 35.36 5.12
N ARG A 98 13.98 34.72 4.67
CA ARG A 98 15.10 35.41 4.05
C ARG A 98 15.12 35.14 2.56
N GLU A 99 15.12 36.21 1.77
CA GLU A 99 15.26 36.18 0.33
C GLU A 99 16.74 36.19 -0.06
N HIS A 100 17.10 35.39 -1.07
CA HIS A 100 18.44 35.36 -1.67
C HIS A 100 18.31 35.69 -3.17
N ILE A 101 18.62 36.91 -3.51
CA ILE A 101 18.63 37.39 -4.90
C ILE A 101 20.02 37.14 -5.49
N GLN A 102 20.07 36.57 -6.70
CA GLN A 102 21.27 36.46 -7.52
C GLN A 102 20.96 37.06 -8.87
N GLU A 103 21.90 37.81 -9.41
CA GLU A 103 21.75 38.42 -10.71
C GLU A 103 21.41 37.43 -11.79
N ASN A 104 20.36 37.69 -12.59
CA ASN A 104 19.83 36.83 -13.65
C ASN A 104 19.33 35.44 -13.20
N LYS A 105 19.00 35.27 -11.93
CA LYS A 105 18.42 34.00 -11.42
C LYS A 105 17.13 34.27 -10.66
N THR A 106 16.27 33.28 -10.66
CA THR A 106 15.04 33.26 -9.85
C THR A 106 15.38 33.35 -8.36
N PRO A 107 14.68 34.20 -7.58
CA PRO A 107 14.90 34.33 -6.15
C PRO A 107 14.77 33.01 -5.41
N GLN A 108 15.58 32.87 -4.37
CA GLN A 108 15.53 31.72 -3.46
C GLN A 108 15.15 32.17 -2.05
N TYR A 109 14.36 31.39 -1.37
CA TYR A 109 13.85 31.70 -0.04
C TYR A 109 14.32 30.68 0.98
N THR A 110 14.64 31.14 2.20
CA THR A 110 15.08 30.31 3.32
C THR A 110 14.41 30.79 4.60
N ILE A 111 13.89 29.88 5.39
CA ILE A 111 13.36 30.19 6.72
C ILE A 111 14.49 30.09 7.75
N VAL A 112 14.77 31.17 8.47
CA VAL A 112 15.86 31.29 9.45
C VAL A 112 15.33 31.82 10.77
N LYS A 113 15.96 31.45 11.91
CA LYS A 113 15.58 31.98 13.23
C LYS A 113 15.81 33.48 13.30
N LYS A 114 14.92 34.19 14.01
CA LYS A 114 14.96 35.66 14.20
C LYS A 114 16.17 36.12 15.01
N HIS A 115 16.61 35.34 16.00
CA HIS A 115 17.71 35.71 16.88
C HIS A 115 18.93 34.76 16.71
N LYS A 116 20.09 35.32 16.44
CA LYS A 116 21.37 34.63 16.49
C LYS A 116 21.89 34.67 17.94
N ASN A 117 21.63 33.66 18.72
CA ASN A 117 22.51 33.33 19.84
C ASN A 117 23.69 32.53 19.26
N TYR A 118 24.87 33.10 19.32
CA TYR A 118 26.13 32.50 18.74
C TYR A 118 26.51 31.13 19.37
N LEU A 119 25.78 30.67 20.38
CA LEU A 119 26.01 29.40 21.08
C LEU A 119 24.96 28.32 20.76
N ASP A 120 23.99 28.59 19.90
CA ASP A 120 22.91 27.65 19.62
C ASP A 120 23.05 27.11 18.17
N GLU A 121 23.62 25.91 18.04
CA GLU A 121 23.74 25.15 16.78
C GLU A 121 22.38 24.81 16.16
N SER A 122 21.25 25.06 16.87
CA SER A 122 19.87 24.78 16.40
C SER A 122 19.37 25.78 15.33
N GLN A 123 20.25 26.44 14.60
CA GLN A 123 19.90 27.52 13.65
C GLN A 123 19.10 27.11 12.42
N VAL A 124 18.90 25.83 12.16
CA VAL A 124 18.29 25.38 10.90
C VAL A 124 17.21 24.33 11.14
N ILE A 125 16.13 24.73 11.83
CA ILE A 125 15.03 23.83 12.19
C ILE A 125 14.50 23.04 10.99
N ILE A 126 14.31 23.67 9.84
CA ILE A 126 13.77 23.00 8.64
C ILE A 126 14.79 22.08 7.99
N GLN A 127 16.03 22.49 7.88
CA GLN A 127 17.07 21.66 7.28
C GLN A 127 17.33 20.38 8.09
N GLU A 128 17.27 20.45 9.40
CA GLU A 128 17.38 19.28 10.27
C GLU A 128 16.18 18.35 10.10
N LYS A 129 14.98 18.89 10.03
CA LYS A 129 13.78 18.11 9.73
C LYS A 129 13.90 17.41 8.38
N LEU A 130 14.41 18.08 7.36
CA LEU A 130 14.68 17.46 6.06
C LEU A 130 15.78 16.38 6.11
N ARG A 131 16.79 16.54 6.98
CA ARG A 131 17.80 15.49 7.26
C ARG A 131 17.17 14.30 7.95
N THR A 132 16.41 14.51 9.00
CA THR A 132 15.68 13.45 9.74
C THR A 132 14.77 12.66 8.82
N LEU A 133 14.10 13.32 7.87
CA LEU A 133 13.29 12.68 6.84
C LEU A 133 14.11 12.00 5.73
N ASN A 134 15.44 12.13 5.76
CA ASN A 134 16.37 11.57 4.77
C ASN A 134 16.05 11.96 3.31
N VAL A 135 15.52 13.19 3.12
CA VAL A 135 15.11 13.68 1.79
C VAL A 135 16.17 14.52 1.10
N LEU A 136 17.18 15.05 1.84
CA LEU A 136 18.30 15.78 1.27
C LEU A 136 19.14 14.87 0.36
N LYS A 137 19.50 15.34 -0.82
CA LYS A 137 20.18 14.61 -1.90
C LYS A 137 19.43 13.36 -2.40
N ASN A 138 18.26 13.07 -1.84
CA ASN A 138 17.46 11.90 -2.13
C ASN A 138 15.97 12.26 -2.10
N LYS A 139 15.53 13.15 -3.01
CA LYS A 139 14.13 13.59 -3.06
C LYS A 139 13.19 12.39 -3.21
N HIS A 140 12.40 12.14 -2.18
CA HIS A 140 11.35 11.13 -2.14
C HIS A 140 10.28 11.56 -1.12
N ILE A 141 9.11 10.98 -1.19
CA ILE A 141 8.05 11.20 -0.18
C ILE A 141 8.25 10.18 0.96
N PRO A 142 8.54 10.62 2.19
CA PRO A 142 8.65 9.71 3.33
C PRO A 142 7.36 8.95 3.60
N GLN A 143 7.47 7.71 4.09
CA GLN A 143 6.32 6.84 4.33
C GLN A 143 5.28 7.47 5.26
N SER A 144 5.72 8.17 6.30
CA SER A 144 4.84 8.88 7.24
C SER A 144 3.94 9.94 6.58
N PHE A 145 4.33 10.45 5.42
CA PHE A 145 3.52 11.38 4.61
C PHE A 145 2.62 10.67 3.61
N LEU A 146 3.07 9.53 3.06
CA LEU A 146 2.26 8.69 2.15
C LEU A 146 1.12 8.00 2.89
N ILE A 147 1.39 7.51 4.10
CA ILE A 147 0.44 6.80 4.96
C ILE A 147 0.01 7.75 6.08
N ASN A 148 -0.86 8.69 5.76
CA ASN A 148 -1.38 9.69 6.66
C ASN A 148 -2.83 10.06 6.29
N SER A 149 -3.49 10.91 7.09
CA SER A 149 -4.85 11.36 6.80
C SER A 149 -4.98 11.94 5.39
N SER A 150 -6.18 11.86 4.82
CA SER A 150 -6.48 12.46 3.51
C SER A 150 -6.17 13.96 3.48
N GLU A 151 -6.41 14.67 4.58
CA GLU A 151 -6.08 16.09 4.74
C GLU A 151 -4.57 16.35 4.54
N ASN A 152 -3.70 15.62 5.27
CA ASN A 152 -2.24 15.79 5.18
C ASN A 152 -1.73 15.42 3.79
N ARG A 153 -2.29 14.38 3.18
CA ARG A 153 -1.92 13.96 1.82
C ARG A 153 -2.36 14.94 0.74
N LEU A 154 -3.54 15.56 0.90
CA LEU A 154 -4.00 16.63 0.00
C LEU A 154 -3.11 17.87 0.12
N GLN A 155 -2.70 18.26 1.32
CA GLN A 155 -1.76 19.37 1.52
C GLN A 155 -0.39 19.09 0.90
N LEU A 156 0.12 17.86 1.05
CA LEU A 156 1.37 17.44 0.40
C LEU A 156 1.25 17.52 -1.13
N LEU A 157 0.15 17.00 -1.69
CA LEU A 157 -0.10 17.01 -3.13
C LEU A 157 -0.26 18.44 -3.65
N ALA A 158 -0.94 19.32 -2.89
CA ALA A 158 -1.08 20.73 -3.24
C ALA A 158 0.28 21.42 -3.36
N GLY A 159 1.19 21.20 -2.39
CA GLY A 159 2.54 21.75 -2.45
C GLY A 159 3.34 21.26 -3.66
N ILE A 160 3.23 19.97 -4.02
CA ILE A 160 3.87 19.40 -5.22
C ILE A 160 3.28 20.02 -6.49
N ILE A 161 1.97 20.26 -6.54
CA ILE A 161 1.32 20.87 -7.70
C ILE A 161 1.70 22.35 -7.80
N ASP A 162 1.71 23.06 -6.68
CA ASP A 162 2.04 24.49 -6.66
C ASP A 162 3.51 24.77 -7.03
N SER A 163 4.40 23.80 -6.83
CA SER A 163 5.77 23.85 -7.37
C SER A 163 5.85 23.35 -8.82
N ASP A 164 5.87 22.03 -9.01
CA ASP A 164 6.16 21.36 -10.28
C ASP A 164 4.93 21.11 -11.19
N GLY A 165 3.71 21.36 -10.69
CA GLY A 165 2.48 21.07 -11.43
C GLY A 165 2.08 22.16 -12.43
N TYR A 166 1.43 21.73 -13.49
CA TYR A 166 0.78 22.60 -14.47
C TYR A 166 -0.70 22.22 -14.58
N TYR A 167 -1.61 23.21 -14.46
CA TYR A 167 -3.05 23.00 -14.63
C TYR A 167 -3.48 23.26 -16.09
N THR A 168 -4.11 22.27 -16.70
CA THR A 168 -4.70 22.38 -18.04
C THR A 168 -6.21 22.51 -17.90
N SER A 169 -6.73 23.72 -18.09
CA SER A 169 -8.16 24.04 -17.94
C SER A 169 -9.03 23.35 -18.99
N GLU A 170 -8.51 23.12 -20.21
CA GLU A 170 -9.22 22.45 -21.31
C GLU A 170 -9.60 21.01 -20.95
N PHE A 171 -8.69 20.27 -20.33
CA PHE A 171 -8.93 18.87 -19.95
C PHE A 171 -9.24 18.70 -18.46
N ASN A 172 -9.30 19.80 -17.71
CA ASN A 172 -9.40 19.78 -16.25
C ASN A 172 -8.48 18.73 -15.64
N CYS A 173 -7.17 18.88 -15.87
CA CYS A 173 -6.17 17.96 -15.33
C CYS A 173 -4.92 18.70 -14.85
N PHE A 174 -4.24 18.13 -13.86
CA PHE A 174 -2.87 18.54 -13.54
C PHE A 174 -1.87 17.67 -14.28
N GLU A 175 -0.78 18.28 -14.74
CA GLU A 175 0.37 17.59 -15.30
C GLU A 175 1.61 17.87 -14.44
N ILE A 176 2.37 16.82 -14.12
CA ILE A 176 3.67 16.89 -13.45
C ILE A 176 4.68 16.18 -14.34
N VAL A 177 5.85 16.81 -14.58
CA VAL A 177 6.95 16.19 -15.33
C VAL A 177 8.09 15.90 -14.36
N GLN A 178 8.46 14.64 -14.20
CA GLN A 178 9.46 14.21 -13.24
C GLN A 178 10.47 13.25 -13.89
N LYS A 179 11.77 13.45 -13.59
CA LYS A 179 12.85 12.54 -14.03
C LYS A 179 13.08 11.40 -13.03
N ASN A 180 12.88 11.67 -11.73
CA ASN A 180 13.03 10.68 -10.69
C ASN A 180 11.80 9.75 -10.68
N GLU A 181 11.97 8.53 -11.19
CA GLU A 181 10.90 7.54 -11.30
C GLU A 181 10.35 7.12 -9.93
N LYS A 182 11.22 7.02 -8.91
CA LYS A 182 10.79 6.71 -7.54
C LYS A 182 9.84 7.77 -7.00
N LEU A 183 10.20 9.04 -7.12
CA LEU A 183 9.34 10.16 -6.69
C LEU A 183 8.04 10.19 -7.50
N LEU A 184 8.11 9.96 -8.82
CA LEU A 184 6.93 9.89 -9.68
C LEU A 184 5.95 8.80 -9.22
N ASN A 185 6.45 7.58 -8.93
CA ASN A 185 5.63 6.47 -8.47
C ASN A 185 5.01 6.76 -7.10
N GLN A 186 5.72 7.45 -6.22
CA GLN A 186 5.17 7.90 -4.94
C GLN A 186 4.08 8.97 -5.11
N ILE A 187 4.23 9.92 -6.05
CA ILE A 187 3.18 10.90 -6.39
C ILE A 187 1.98 10.18 -7.01
N LYS A 188 2.20 9.19 -7.87
CA LYS A 188 1.13 8.35 -8.44
C LYS A 188 0.37 7.62 -7.33
N PHE A 189 1.06 6.98 -6.39
CA PHE A 189 0.45 6.34 -5.23
C PHE A 189 -0.35 7.34 -4.38
N LEU A 190 0.24 8.51 -4.08
CA LEU A 190 -0.42 9.58 -3.34
C LEU A 190 -1.76 9.97 -3.99
N CYS A 191 -1.77 10.22 -5.30
CA CYS A 191 -2.97 10.55 -6.05
C CYS A 191 -4.00 9.42 -6.03
N ASN A 192 -3.58 8.19 -6.32
CA ASN A 192 -4.48 7.04 -6.38
C ASN A 192 -5.12 6.77 -5.01
N SER A 193 -4.34 6.87 -3.93
CA SER A 193 -4.82 6.70 -2.56
C SER A 193 -5.81 7.79 -2.11
N LEU A 194 -5.81 8.93 -2.76
CA LEU A 194 -6.80 10.01 -2.59
C LEU A 194 -8.05 9.84 -3.50
N GLY A 195 -8.13 8.74 -4.26
CA GLY A 195 -9.22 8.46 -5.19
C GLY A 195 -9.14 9.27 -6.49
N LEU A 196 -7.99 9.85 -6.79
CA LEU A 196 -7.72 10.50 -8.08
C LEU A 196 -7.23 9.46 -9.09
N ARG A 197 -7.48 9.72 -10.38
CA ARG A 197 -6.98 8.90 -11.47
C ARG A 197 -5.66 9.46 -11.99
N THR A 198 -4.70 8.60 -12.24
CA THR A 198 -3.41 8.98 -12.82
C THR A 198 -3.15 8.28 -14.15
N SER A 199 -2.37 8.93 -15.00
CA SER A 199 -1.85 8.36 -16.26
C SER A 199 -0.40 8.80 -16.42
N VAL A 200 0.49 7.84 -16.63
CA VAL A 200 1.93 8.09 -16.82
C VAL A 200 2.31 7.81 -18.26
N ARG A 201 3.10 8.71 -18.86
CA ARG A 201 3.70 8.51 -20.18
C ARG A 201 5.17 8.94 -20.17
N LYS A 202 6.04 8.17 -20.80
CA LYS A 202 7.42 8.62 -21.08
C LYS A 202 7.40 9.79 -22.06
N LYS A 203 8.22 10.80 -21.79
CA LYS A 203 8.38 11.98 -22.62
C LYS A 203 9.88 12.20 -22.88
N LYS A 204 10.25 12.30 -24.15
CA LYS A 204 11.58 12.82 -24.50
C LYS A 204 11.61 14.32 -24.22
N THR A 205 12.63 14.77 -23.53
CA THR A 205 12.83 16.19 -23.21
C THR A 205 14.13 16.64 -23.86
N THR A 206 14.06 17.72 -24.64
CA THR A 206 15.21 18.35 -25.26
C THR A 206 15.40 19.75 -24.67
N ILE A 207 16.57 20.05 -24.13
CA ILE A 207 16.91 21.41 -23.70
C ILE A 207 17.56 22.09 -24.87
N LYS A 208 16.82 22.99 -25.56
CA LYS A 208 17.26 23.66 -26.76
C LYS A 208 18.56 24.47 -26.58
N SER A 209 18.81 25.05 -25.40
CA SER A 209 19.99 25.84 -25.08
C SER A 209 21.28 25.02 -24.94
N THR A 210 21.19 23.74 -24.62
CA THR A 210 22.37 22.88 -24.37
C THR A 210 22.43 21.67 -25.31
N GLY A 211 21.42 21.48 -26.17
CA GLY A 211 21.30 20.28 -27.03
C GLY A 211 21.09 18.98 -26.24
N PHE A 212 20.85 19.05 -24.92
CA PHE A 212 20.68 17.86 -24.08
C PHE A 212 19.36 17.18 -24.38
N GLU A 213 19.43 15.90 -24.73
CA GLU A 213 18.27 15.01 -24.82
C GLU A 213 18.21 14.08 -23.60
N GLY A 214 17.06 13.95 -23.02
CA GLY A 214 16.82 13.08 -21.88
C GLY A 214 15.40 12.52 -21.84
N GLU A 215 15.20 11.49 -21.06
CA GLU A 215 13.87 10.95 -20.80
C GLU A 215 13.32 11.52 -19.48
N ALA A 216 12.03 11.82 -19.49
CA ALA A 216 11.27 12.18 -18.30
C ALA A 216 9.90 11.51 -18.36
N PHE A 217 9.21 11.47 -17.22
CA PHE A 217 7.86 10.92 -17.14
C PHE A 217 6.87 12.07 -16.96
N ARG A 218 5.80 12.03 -17.73
CA ARG A 218 4.65 12.93 -17.57
C ARG A 218 3.55 12.19 -16.84
N LEU A 219 3.22 12.68 -15.66
CA LEU A 219 2.07 12.23 -14.87
C LEU A 219 0.92 13.20 -15.11
N ARG A 220 -0.25 12.68 -15.50
CA ARG A 220 -1.51 13.42 -15.56
C ARG A 220 -2.42 12.95 -14.44
N ILE A 221 -3.09 13.90 -13.78
CA ILE A 221 -3.96 13.68 -12.63
C ILE A 221 -5.35 14.17 -12.99
N PHE A 222 -6.37 13.32 -12.78
CA PHE A 222 -7.77 13.59 -13.06
C PHE A 222 -8.63 13.23 -11.84
N GLY A 223 -9.79 13.84 -11.73
CA GLY A 223 -10.74 13.54 -10.65
C GLY A 223 -11.37 14.80 -10.08
N ASN A 224 -11.73 14.77 -8.80
CA ASN A 224 -12.19 15.93 -8.05
C ASN A 224 -11.00 16.84 -7.69
N LEU A 225 -10.45 17.51 -8.69
CA LEU A 225 -9.21 18.28 -8.52
C LEU A 225 -9.42 19.57 -7.71
N ASP A 226 -10.64 20.08 -7.65
CA ASP A 226 -11.05 21.22 -6.84
C ASP A 226 -10.96 20.96 -5.33
N THR A 227 -10.85 19.69 -4.91
CA THR A 227 -10.60 19.32 -3.51
C THR A 227 -9.14 19.49 -3.10
N ILE A 228 -8.22 19.68 -4.05
CA ILE A 228 -6.80 19.85 -3.77
C ILE A 228 -6.56 21.32 -3.38
N PRO A 229 -6.07 21.61 -2.16
CA PRO A 229 -5.96 22.97 -1.65
C PRO A 229 -4.72 23.71 -2.18
N THR A 230 -4.62 23.83 -3.52
CA THR A 230 -3.58 24.63 -4.18
C THR A 230 -3.73 26.11 -3.79
N LYS A 231 -2.61 26.80 -3.56
CA LYS A 231 -2.58 28.22 -3.17
C LYS A 231 -2.41 29.14 -4.36
N VAL A 232 -1.62 28.71 -5.36
CA VAL A 232 -1.35 29.48 -6.56
C VAL A 232 -2.62 29.60 -7.41
N GLU A 233 -3.12 30.83 -7.59
CA GLU A 233 -4.44 31.10 -8.20
C GLU A 233 -4.57 30.49 -9.61
N ARG A 234 -3.54 30.66 -10.45
CA ARG A 234 -3.51 30.09 -11.81
C ARG A 234 -3.53 28.56 -11.86
N LYS A 235 -3.27 27.89 -10.73
CA LYS A 235 -3.25 26.42 -10.58
C LYS A 235 -4.50 25.89 -9.84
N LYS A 236 -5.43 26.75 -9.44
CA LYS A 236 -6.69 26.31 -8.86
C LYS A 236 -7.54 25.61 -9.90
N ALA A 237 -7.90 24.37 -9.63
CA ALA A 237 -8.78 23.60 -10.48
C ALA A 237 -10.24 24.01 -10.26
N ARG A 238 -11.01 24.04 -11.34
CA ARG A 238 -12.45 24.28 -11.27
C ARG A 238 -13.20 23.00 -10.91
N ALA A 239 -14.32 23.14 -10.22
CA ALA A 239 -15.26 22.03 -10.04
C ALA A 239 -15.74 21.54 -11.42
N TRP A 240 -15.68 20.23 -11.65
CA TRP A 240 -15.96 19.64 -12.95
C TRP A 240 -16.86 18.41 -12.82
N LYS A 241 -18.05 18.47 -13.38
CA LYS A 241 -18.89 17.28 -13.54
C LYS A 241 -18.45 16.52 -14.80
N SER A 242 -17.65 15.49 -14.61
CA SER A 242 -17.26 14.61 -15.71
C SER A 242 -18.38 13.63 -16.04
N SER A 243 -18.62 13.40 -17.33
CA SER A 243 -19.47 12.29 -17.81
C SER A 243 -18.78 10.93 -17.62
N VAL A 244 -17.46 10.93 -17.47
CA VAL A 244 -16.65 9.73 -17.27
C VAL A 244 -16.44 9.50 -15.78
N ASP A 245 -16.79 8.32 -15.30
CA ASP A 245 -16.48 7.89 -13.94
C ASP A 245 -14.99 7.48 -13.88
N TRP A 246 -14.14 8.31 -13.26
CA TRP A 246 -12.70 8.03 -13.12
C TRP A 246 -12.37 6.96 -12.07
N LYS A 247 -13.35 6.58 -11.25
CA LYS A 247 -13.19 5.51 -10.25
C LYS A 247 -13.35 4.12 -10.85
N VAL A 248 -13.69 4.00 -12.14
CA VAL A 248 -13.77 2.71 -12.83
C VAL A 248 -12.68 2.58 -13.89
N THR A 249 -12.20 1.36 -14.09
CA THR A 249 -11.16 1.02 -15.06
C THR A 249 -11.60 -0.14 -15.94
N GLY A 250 -11.33 -0.08 -17.22
CA GLY A 250 -11.54 -1.22 -18.12
C GLY A 250 -10.62 -2.37 -17.72
N ILE A 251 -11.14 -3.59 -17.81
CA ILE A 251 -10.36 -4.80 -17.63
C ILE A 251 -10.21 -5.46 -19.01
N LYS A 252 -8.99 -5.77 -19.37
CA LYS A 252 -8.64 -6.61 -20.51
C LYS A 252 -7.97 -7.85 -19.97
N VAL A 253 -8.50 -8.99 -20.33
CA VAL A 253 -7.92 -10.29 -19.99
C VAL A 253 -7.31 -10.84 -21.27
N GLU A 254 -6.00 -11.03 -21.25
CA GLU A 254 -5.23 -11.59 -22.35
C GLU A 254 -4.48 -12.81 -21.82
N PHE A 255 -4.32 -13.80 -22.68
CA PHE A 255 -3.39 -14.89 -22.38
C PHE A 255 -1.97 -14.32 -22.49
N ASP A 256 -1.22 -14.41 -21.40
CA ASP A 256 0.19 -14.03 -21.37
C ASP A 256 1.05 -15.27 -21.63
N LYS A 257 1.06 -16.18 -20.69
CA LYS A 257 1.76 -17.46 -20.76
C LYS A 257 1.15 -18.43 -19.74
N VAL A 258 1.45 -19.68 -19.87
CA VAL A 258 1.24 -20.63 -18.78
C VAL A 258 2.38 -20.41 -17.80
N ASP A 259 2.07 -19.80 -16.67
CA ASP A 259 3.01 -19.49 -15.61
C ASP A 259 2.33 -19.70 -14.26
N ASP A 260 3.11 -19.63 -13.21
CA ASP A 260 2.62 -19.81 -11.87
C ASP A 260 1.65 -18.70 -11.48
N TYR A 261 0.53 -19.08 -10.90
CA TYR A 261 -0.48 -18.17 -10.38
C TYR A 261 -0.37 -18.08 -8.85
N TYR A 262 -0.20 -16.87 -8.36
CA TYR A 262 -0.09 -16.57 -6.95
C TYR A 262 -1.35 -15.88 -6.47
N GLY A 263 -1.91 -16.36 -5.38
CA GLY A 263 -3.08 -15.80 -4.76
C GLY A 263 -2.94 -15.80 -3.24
N PHE A 264 -3.75 -15.01 -2.54
CA PHE A 264 -3.81 -14.98 -1.08
C PHE A 264 -5.23 -15.27 -0.59
N GLU A 265 -5.41 -15.78 0.62
CA GLU A 265 -6.71 -15.87 1.26
C GLU A 265 -6.87 -14.73 2.28
N ILE A 266 -8.00 -14.04 2.19
CA ILE A 266 -8.34 -12.91 3.03
C ILE A 266 -9.70 -13.21 3.63
N ASP A 267 -9.86 -13.00 4.94
CA ASP A 267 -11.13 -13.18 5.63
C ASP A 267 -12.22 -12.22 5.12
N GLY A 268 -13.46 -12.57 5.37
CA GLY A 268 -14.62 -11.81 4.97
C GLY A 268 -14.90 -11.93 3.47
N ASN A 269 -14.84 -10.83 2.74
CA ASN A 269 -15.20 -10.81 1.31
C ASN A 269 -14.07 -11.12 0.34
N ARG A 270 -12.88 -11.34 0.87
CA ARG A 270 -11.70 -11.71 0.09
C ARG A 270 -11.28 -10.65 -0.95
N LEU A 271 -11.58 -9.37 -0.68
CA LEU A 271 -11.17 -8.24 -1.51
C LEU A 271 -9.94 -7.54 -0.92
N PHE A 272 -9.04 -7.10 -1.79
CA PHE A 272 -7.89 -6.28 -1.43
C PHE A 272 -7.63 -5.21 -2.48
N LEU A 273 -6.74 -4.27 -2.17
CA LEU A 273 -6.38 -3.20 -3.08
C LEU A 273 -5.04 -3.49 -3.75
N LEU A 274 -5.00 -3.33 -5.06
CA LEU A 274 -3.76 -3.27 -5.82
C LEU A 274 -3.04 -1.93 -5.55
N GLU A 275 -1.77 -1.83 -5.95
CA GLU A 275 -0.97 -0.60 -5.81
C GLU A 275 -1.67 0.65 -6.35
N ASP A 276 -2.48 0.51 -7.38
CA ASP A 276 -3.24 1.59 -8.00
C ASP A 276 -4.63 1.80 -7.38
N MET A 277 -4.91 1.21 -6.22
CA MET A 277 -6.17 1.24 -5.47
C MET A 277 -7.35 0.55 -6.20
N THR A 278 -7.08 -0.30 -7.19
CA THR A 278 -8.11 -1.16 -7.80
C THR A 278 -8.47 -2.29 -6.84
N VAL A 279 -9.77 -2.50 -6.64
CA VAL A 279 -10.31 -3.56 -5.79
C VAL A 279 -10.28 -4.88 -6.54
N THR A 280 -9.76 -5.92 -5.91
CA THR A 280 -9.74 -7.28 -6.45
C THR A 280 -9.93 -8.33 -5.36
N HIS A 281 -10.21 -9.57 -5.74
CA HIS A 281 -10.33 -10.70 -4.83
C HIS A 281 -9.00 -11.37 -4.56
N ASN A 282 -8.89 -11.90 -3.31
CA ASN A 282 -7.78 -12.77 -3.00
C ASN A 282 -8.03 -13.78 -1.88
N THR A 283 -7.48 -14.97 -2.04
CA THR A 283 -7.78 -16.13 -1.21
C THR A 283 -6.56 -16.70 -0.47
N ALA A 284 -5.37 -16.12 -0.53
CA ALA A 284 -4.20 -16.66 0.19
C ALA A 284 -3.02 -15.68 0.26
N PHE A 285 -3.21 -14.51 0.84
CA PHE A 285 -2.19 -13.45 0.91
C PHE A 285 -0.86 -13.98 1.44
N VAL A 286 -0.91 -14.64 2.58
CA VAL A 286 0.29 -15.04 3.31
C VAL A 286 0.93 -16.28 2.68
N LEU A 287 0.13 -17.23 2.21
CA LEU A 287 0.62 -18.42 1.52
C LEU A 287 1.32 -18.04 0.21
N SER A 288 0.83 -17.01 -0.48
CA SER A 288 1.47 -16.51 -1.70
C SER A 288 2.73 -15.70 -1.42
N ILE A 289 2.78 -14.94 -0.32
CA ILE A 289 4.05 -14.32 0.12
C ILE A 289 5.08 -15.41 0.38
N ALA A 290 4.72 -16.41 1.19
CA ALA A 290 5.60 -17.53 1.52
C ALA A 290 6.07 -18.27 0.27
N ARG A 291 5.16 -18.54 -0.66
CA ARG A 291 5.46 -19.20 -1.94
C ARG A 291 6.37 -18.32 -2.82
N ASN A 292 6.06 -17.04 -3.00
CA ASN A 292 6.87 -16.16 -3.84
C ASN A 292 8.31 -16.04 -3.33
N ILE A 293 8.49 -16.02 -2.01
CA ILE A 293 9.81 -15.99 -1.40
C ILE A 293 10.51 -17.35 -1.58
N ALA A 294 9.81 -18.45 -1.32
CA ALA A 294 10.42 -19.78 -1.36
C ALA A 294 10.63 -20.31 -2.79
N VAL A 295 9.63 -20.18 -3.68
CA VAL A 295 9.71 -20.76 -5.04
C VAL A 295 10.35 -19.79 -6.01
N THR A 296 9.91 -18.52 -6.05
CA THR A 296 10.40 -17.57 -7.06
C THR A 296 11.78 -17.02 -6.72
N ASN A 297 12.03 -16.71 -5.43
CA ASN A 297 13.29 -16.13 -5.00
C ASN A 297 14.24 -17.17 -4.38
N ASN A 298 13.80 -18.42 -4.24
CA ASN A 298 14.55 -19.52 -3.64
C ASN A 298 15.11 -19.19 -2.25
N GLU A 299 14.37 -18.39 -1.46
CA GLU A 299 14.73 -18.02 -0.10
C GLU A 299 13.92 -18.84 0.92
N PRO A 300 14.56 -19.39 1.96
CA PRO A 300 13.87 -20.28 2.89
C PRO A 300 12.79 -19.58 3.74
N VAL A 301 11.59 -20.19 3.77
CA VAL A 301 10.43 -19.69 4.51
C VAL A 301 9.89 -20.76 5.46
N ALA A 302 9.56 -20.40 6.69
CA ALA A 302 8.85 -21.27 7.64
C ALA A 302 7.41 -20.78 7.79
N LEU A 303 6.44 -21.68 7.56
CA LEU A 303 5.02 -21.44 7.72
C LEU A 303 4.45 -22.32 8.83
N PHE A 304 4.01 -21.70 9.92
CA PHE A 304 3.31 -22.37 11.01
C PHE A 304 1.81 -22.18 10.84
N SER A 305 1.11 -23.26 10.48
CA SER A 305 -0.34 -23.25 10.26
C SER A 305 -1.04 -23.96 11.40
N LEU A 306 -1.80 -23.20 12.17
CA LEU A 306 -2.51 -23.71 13.33
C LEU A 306 -4.00 -24.05 13.01
N GLU A 307 -4.49 -23.58 11.87
CA GLU A 307 -5.87 -23.77 11.42
C GLU A 307 -6.00 -24.84 10.35
N MET A 308 -5.05 -24.89 9.42
CA MET A 308 -5.09 -25.78 8.25
C MET A 308 -3.99 -26.82 8.30
N SER A 309 -4.32 -28.06 7.88
CA SER A 309 -3.31 -29.10 7.76
C SER A 309 -2.33 -28.80 6.60
N SER A 310 -1.10 -29.32 6.71
CA SER A 310 -0.09 -29.26 5.66
C SER A 310 -0.62 -29.77 4.32
N VAL A 311 -1.41 -30.86 4.32
CA VAL A 311 -2.04 -31.43 3.12
C VAL A 311 -2.98 -30.41 2.46
N GLN A 312 -3.78 -29.68 3.24
CA GLN A 312 -4.68 -28.65 2.70
C GLN A 312 -3.91 -27.46 2.11
N LEU A 313 -2.84 -27.04 2.78
CA LEU A 313 -1.97 -25.96 2.30
C LEU A 313 -1.24 -26.37 1.02
N ILE A 314 -0.66 -27.56 0.98
CA ILE A 314 0.01 -28.11 -0.20
C ILE A 314 -0.99 -28.27 -1.34
N THR A 315 -2.21 -28.78 -1.07
CA THR A 315 -3.25 -28.85 -2.11
C THR A 315 -3.59 -27.47 -2.69
N ARG A 316 -3.64 -26.42 -1.86
CA ARG A 316 -3.84 -25.06 -2.34
C ARG A 316 -2.65 -24.54 -3.14
N LEU A 317 -1.42 -24.81 -2.70
CA LEU A 317 -0.22 -24.48 -3.45
C LEU A 317 -0.21 -25.18 -4.82
N ILE A 318 -0.47 -26.48 -4.85
CA ILE A 318 -0.56 -27.27 -6.08
C ILE A 318 -1.68 -26.73 -6.99
N SER A 319 -2.85 -26.43 -6.43
CA SER A 319 -3.97 -25.84 -7.16
C SER A 319 -3.58 -24.46 -7.75
N SER A 320 -2.84 -23.68 -7.01
CA SER A 320 -2.31 -22.39 -7.44
C SER A 320 -1.29 -22.53 -8.59
N GLU A 321 -0.39 -23.52 -8.49
CA GLU A 321 0.65 -23.76 -9.48
C GLU A 321 0.11 -24.37 -10.78
N THR A 322 -0.83 -25.31 -10.63
CA THR A 322 -1.34 -26.09 -11.77
C THR A 322 -2.57 -25.48 -12.41
N GLY A 323 -3.27 -24.56 -11.71
CA GLY A 323 -4.58 -24.08 -12.13
C GLY A 323 -5.71 -25.12 -11.99
N LEU A 324 -5.39 -26.33 -11.50
CA LEU A 324 -6.39 -27.37 -11.22
C LEU A 324 -7.18 -27.03 -9.97
N THR A 325 -8.48 -27.29 -9.98
CA THR A 325 -9.31 -27.02 -8.79
C THR A 325 -8.91 -27.94 -7.65
N SER A 326 -8.89 -27.41 -6.42
CA SER A 326 -8.63 -28.23 -5.22
C SER A 326 -9.63 -29.40 -5.08
N GLU A 327 -10.81 -29.30 -5.67
CA GLU A 327 -11.81 -30.36 -5.70
C GLU A 327 -11.37 -31.51 -6.63
N LYS A 328 -10.91 -31.22 -7.85
CA LYS A 328 -10.36 -32.21 -8.78
C LYS A 328 -9.14 -32.91 -8.19
N LEU A 329 -8.21 -32.16 -7.60
CA LEU A 329 -7.03 -32.70 -6.93
C LEU A 329 -7.42 -33.64 -5.78
N ARG A 330 -8.40 -33.26 -4.96
CA ARG A 330 -8.86 -34.10 -3.83
C ARG A 330 -9.61 -35.35 -4.28
N LYS A 331 -10.38 -35.27 -5.37
CA LYS A 331 -11.11 -36.42 -5.92
C LYS A 331 -10.24 -37.34 -6.79
N GLY A 332 -9.08 -36.88 -7.23
CA GLY A 332 -8.24 -37.57 -8.20
C GLY A 332 -8.84 -37.64 -9.61
N ASP A 333 -9.81 -36.78 -9.90
CA ASP A 333 -10.54 -36.72 -11.17
C ASP A 333 -9.79 -35.81 -12.16
N LEU A 334 -8.65 -36.32 -12.63
CA LEU A 334 -7.74 -35.59 -13.51
C LEU A 334 -7.64 -36.28 -14.86
N GLU A 335 -7.74 -35.50 -15.92
CA GLU A 335 -7.47 -35.94 -17.29
C GLU A 335 -5.98 -36.27 -17.48
N PRO A 336 -5.59 -37.12 -18.46
CA PRO A 336 -4.19 -37.48 -18.69
C PRO A 336 -3.26 -36.27 -18.84
N HIS A 337 -3.67 -35.22 -19.54
CA HIS A 337 -2.89 -34.02 -19.73
C HIS A 337 -2.77 -33.19 -18.43
N GLU A 338 -3.78 -33.26 -17.56
CA GLU A 338 -3.76 -32.61 -16.23
C GLU A 338 -2.77 -33.32 -15.31
N TRP A 339 -2.64 -34.64 -15.42
CA TRP A 339 -1.63 -35.41 -14.69
C TRP A 339 -0.19 -35.06 -15.13
N GLU A 340 0.05 -34.89 -16.42
CA GLU A 340 1.36 -34.43 -16.92
C GLU A 340 1.69 -33.03 -16.41
N GLN A 341 0.74 -32.11 -16.48
CA GLN A 341 0.89 -30.75 -15.96
C GLN A 341 1.17 -30.75 -14.45
N LEU A 342 0.44 -31.55 -13.68
CA LEU A 342 0.65 -31.72 -12.24
C LEU A 342 2.08 -32.19 -11.96
N ASN A 343 2.54 -33.25 -12.63
CA ASN A 343 3.87 -33.84 -12.41
C ASN A 343 5.01 -32.87 -12.74
N VAL A 344 4.84 -32.00 -13.73
CA VAL A 344 5.85 -31.00 -14.08
C VAL A 344 5.90 -29.90 -13.02
N LYS A 345 4.73 -29.37 -12.63
CA LYS A 345 4.63 -28.22 -11.72
C LYS A 345 4.96 -28.55 -10.27
N VAL A 346 4.64 -29.75 -9.80
CA VAL A 346 4.95 -30.18 -8.43
C VAL A 346 6.45 -30.27 -8.18
N LYS A 347 7.26 -30.55 -9.19
CA LYS A 347 8.73 -30.63 -9.07
C LYS A 347 9.38 -29.34 -8.59
N ASP A 348 8.82 -28.19 -8.95
CA ASP A 348 9.33 -26.90 -8.52
C ASP A 348 8.96 -26.61 -7.05
N LEU A 349 7.75 -27.03 -6.63
CA LEU A 349 7.33 -26.99 -5.24
C LEU A 349 8.14 -27.93 -4.34
N GLU A 350 8.47 -29.13 -4.83
CA GLU A 350 9.29 -30.10 -4.07
C GLU A 350 10.71 -29.57 -3.77
N LYS A 351 11.24 -28.76 -4.66
CA LYS A 351 12.58 -28.16 -4.50
C LYS A 351 12.58 -26.87 -3.69
N ALA A 352 11.41 -26.24 -3.55
CA ALA A 352 11.30 -24.96 -2.88
C ALA A 352 11.61 -25.07 -1.39
N PRO A 353 12.43 -24.18 -0.82
CA PRO A 353 12.76 -24.18 0.61
C PRO A 353 11.60 -23.61 1.45
N LEU A 354 10.43 -24.26 1.36
CA LEU A 354 9.22 -23.93 2.13
C LEU A 354 8.97 -25.00 3.20
N TYR A 355 9.12 -24.62 4.45
CA TYR A 355 8.97 -25.50 5.62
C TYR A 355 7.62 -25.25 6.27
N ILE A 356 6.72 -26.23 6.21
CA ILE A 356 5.37 -26.14 6.75
C ILE A 356 5.30 -26.98 8.03
N ASP A 357 4.81 -26.37 9.11
CA ASP A 357 4.51 -27.03 10.37
C ASP A 357 3.03 -26.80 10.70
N ASP A 358 2.25 -27.85 10.74
CA ASP A 358 0.81 -27.84 11.03
C ASP A 358 0.47 -28.41 12.42
N THR A 359 1.41 -28.31 13.35
CA THR A 359 1.18 -28.76 14.73
C THR A 359 0.05 -27.96 15.38
N PRO A 360 -1.09 -28.57 15.74
CA PRO A 360 -2.20 -27.89 16.36
C PRO A 360 -1.85 -27.39 17.76
N SER A 361 -2.44 -26.26 18.16
CA SER A 361 -2.27 -25.69 19.52
C SER A 361 -0.80 -25.47 19.92
N LEU A 362 0.05 -25.05 18.97
CA LEU A 362 1.46 -24.84 19.19
C LEU A 362 1.69 -23.79 20.30
N SER A 363 2.50 -24.14 21.30
CA SER A 363 2.90 -23.15 22.32
C SER A 363 3.95 -22.18 21.78
N ILE A 364 4.02 -20.98 22.36
CA ILE A 364 5.03 -19.99 21.99
C ILE A 364 6.45 -20.51 22.25
N PHE A 365 6.64 -21.37 23.25
CA PHE A 365 7.94 -21.98 23.56
C PHE A 365 8.34 -23.03 22.51
N ASP A 366 7.39 -23.86 22.08
CA ASP A 366 7.63 -24.85 21.03
C ASP A 366 7.89 -24.17 19.69
N LEU A 367 7.11 -23.15 19.35
CA LEU A 367 7.35 -22.33 18.15
C LEU A 367 8.77 -21.74 18.18
N ARG A 368 9.20 -21.16 19.30
CA ARG A 368 10.53 -20.60 19.45
C ARG A 368 11.62 -21.65 19.24
N ALA A 369 11.46 -22.84 19.84
CA ALA A 369 12.40 -23.94 19.68
C ALA A 369 12.49 -24.44 18.24
N LYS A 370 11.31 -24.61 17.58
CA LYS A 370 11.23 -25.01 16.16
C LYS A 370 11.82 -23.95 15.25
N ALA A 371 11.47 -22.68 15.45
CA ALA A 371 11.96 -21.56 14.64
C ALA A 371 13.50 -21.43 14.72
N ARG A 372 14.09 -21.50 15.93
CA ARG A 372 15.55 -21.50 16.13
C ARG A 372 16.22 -22.62 15.34
N ARG A 373 15.67 -23.84 15.42
CA ARG A 373 16.21 -25.00 14.71
C ARG A 373 16.13 -24.80 13.20
N LEU A 374 14.97 -24.34 12.69
CA LEU A 374 14.78 -24.09 11.27
C LEU A 374 15.69 -22.97 10.74
N VAL A 375 15.86 -21.87 11.49
CA VAL A 375 16.80 -20.81 11.11
C VAL A 375 18.24 -21.31 11.11
N SER A 376 18.66 -22.07 12.13
CA SER A 376 20.02 -22.61 12.22
C SER A 376 20.31 -23.64 11.12
N GLN A 377 19.37 -24.53 10.81
CA GLN A 377 19.58 -25.63 9.85
C GLN A 377 19.34 -25.21 8.40
N HIS A 378 18.41 -24.30 8.16
CA HIS A 378 17.93 -23.97 6.81
C HIS A 378 18.05 -22.50 6.45
N GLY A 379 18.51 -21.65 7.36
CA GLY A 379 18.73 -20.23 7.09
C GLY A 379 17.45 -19.45 6.80
N ILE A 380 16.33 -19.77 7.47
CA ILE A 380 15.03 -19.15 7.25
C ILE A 380 15.08 -17.63 7.17
N LYS A 381 14.46 -17.05 6.17
CA LYS A 381 14.39 -15.60 5.91
C LYS A 381 13.04 -14.96 6.25
N LEU A 382 11.99 -15.77 6.39
CA LEU A 382 10.68 -15.33 6.80
C LEU A 382 10.00 -16.40 7.65
N ILE A 383 9.35 -15.98 8.72
CA ILE A 383 8.47 -16.82 9.52
C ILE A 383 7.04 -16.31 9.36
N VAL A 384 6.11 -17.22 9.09
CA VAL A 384 4.68 -16.95 8.93
C VAL A 384 3.89 -17.76 9.94
N ILE A 385 2.89 -17.15 10.58
CA ILE A 385 2.03 -17.78 11.59
C ILE A 385 0.56 -17.55 11.24
N ASP A 386 -0.20 -18.60 11.05
CA ASP A 386 -1.62 -18.57 10.70
C ASP A 386 -2.42 -19.40 11.73
N TYR A 387 -3.07 -18.76 12.71
CA TYR A 387 -3.10 -17.39 13.20
C TYR A 387 -2.91 -17.33 14.74
N LEU A 388 -2.59 -16.16 15.28
CA LEU A 388 -2.16 -15.94 16.67
C LEU A 388 -3.10 -16.53 17.73
N GLN A 389 -4.42 -16.39 17.53
CA GLN A 389 -5.41 -16.83 18.50
C GLN A 389 -5.54 -18.36 18.64
N LEU A 390 -4.85 -19.14 17.84
CA LEU A 390 -4.77 -20.60 18.03
C LEU A 390 -3.53 -21.04 18.80
N MET A 391 -2.61 -20.11 19.07
CA MET A 391 -1.44 -20.38 19.89
C MET A 391 -1.78 -20.47 21.38
N SER A 392 -0.94 -21.18 22.15
CA SER A 392 -1.00 -21.22 23.60
C SER A 392 0.26 -20.62 24.24
N ALA A 393 0.13 -20.06 25.44
CA ALA A 393 1.25 -19.55 26.20
C ALA A 393 2.05 -20.64 26.92
N GLY A 394 1.63 -21.91 26.85
CA GLY A 394 2.33 -23.05 27.41
C GLY A 394 2.29 -23.20 28.93
N GLN A 395 1.49 -22.39 29.63
CA GLN A 395 1.30 -22.55 31.08
C GLN A 395 0.06 -23.42 31.37
N SER A 396 0.29 -24.69 31.66
CA SER A 396 -0.72 -25.60 32.22
C SER A 396 -0.93 -25.31 33.71
N GLY A 397 -1.43 -24.13 34.05
CA GLY A 397 -1.83 -23.76 35.40
C GLY A 397 -3.34 -23.74 35.54
N LYS A 398 -3.92 -24.47 36.54
CA LYS A 398 -5.31 -24.42 36.95
C LYS A 398 -5.72 -23.02 37.44
N GLY A 399 -5.97 -22.11 36.53
CA GLY A 399 -6.50 -20.79 36.82
C GLY A 399 -6.79 -20.13 35.49
N GLY A 400 -8.09 -19.81 35.23
CA GLY A 400 -8.54 -19.18 34.02
C GLY A 400 -7.83 -17.84 33.78
N GLY A 401 -6.65 -17.89 33.18
CA GLY A 401 -5.90 -16.70 32.74
C GLY A 401 -6.73 -15.94 31.72
N ASN A 402 -6.75 -14.62 31.85
CA ASN A 402 -7.43 -13.75 30.88
C ASN A 402 -6.78 -13.99 29.50
N ARG A 403 -7.58 -14.42 28.51
CA ARG A 403 -7.13 -14.70 27.13
C ARG A 403 -6.36 -13.53 26.53
N GLU A 404 -6.72 -12.30 26.90
CA GLU A 404 -6.06 -11.08 26.52
C GLU A 404 -4.60 -11.03 26.98
N GLN A 405 -4.33 -11.46 28.23
CA GLN A 405 -2.97 -11.51 28.75
C GLN A 405 -2.12 -12.58 28.05
N GLU A 406 -2.74 -13.69 27.70
CA GLU A 406 -2.08 -14.77 26.94
C GLU A 406 -1.65 -14.31 25.55
N ILE A 407 -2.55 -13.69 24.80
CA ILE A 407 -2.23 -13.11 23.48
C ILE A 407 -1.16 -12.02 23.58
N SER A 408 -1.23 -11.18 24.61
CA SER A 408 -0.21 -10.15 24.88
C SER A 408 1.18 -10.75 25.11
N MET A 409 1.26 -11.87 25.84
CA MET A 409 2.52 -12.57 26.08
C MET A 409 3.04 -13.21 24.77
N ILE A 410 2.17 -13.81 23.97
CA ILE A 410 2.51 -14.39 22.66
C ILE A 410 3.06 -13.29 21.76
N SER A 411 2.38 -12.17 21.63
CA SER A 411 2.80 -11.03 20.79
C SER A 411 4.20 -10.54 21.14
N ARG A 412 4.45 -10.25 22.42
CA ARG A 412 5.78 -9.82 22.90
C ARG A 412 6.86 -10.86 22.62
N SER A 413 6.53 -12.14 22.81
CA SER A 413 7.46 -13.23 22.58
C SER A 413 7.80 -13.38 21.09
N LEU A 414 6.85 -13.15 20.19
CA LEU A 414 7.10 -13.14 18.76
C LEU A 414 7.98 -11.96 18.34
N LYS A 415 7.75 -10.79 18.92
CA LYS A 415 8.63 -9.63 18.71
C LYS A 415 10.07 -9.91 19.18
N ALA A 416 10.20 -10.53 20.35
CA ALA A 416 11.50 -10.93 20.88
C ALA A 416 12.15 -11.97 19.98
N LEU A 417 11.41 -12.95 19.49
CA LEU A 417 11.88 -13.99 18.58
C LEU A 417 12.37 -13.41 17.25
N ALA A 418 11.60 -12.49 16.64
CA ALA A 418 11.99 -11.82 15.41
C ALA A 418 13.33 -11.07 15.54
N LYS A 419 13.52 -10.38 16.66
CA LYS A 419 14.79 -9.69 16.99
C LYS A 419 15.92 -10.66 17.24
N GLU A 420 15.68 -11.71 18.01
CA GLU A 420 16.67 -12.73 18.37
C GLU A 420 17.21 -13.44 17.13
N LEU A 421 16.32 -13.81 16.21
CA LEU A 421 16.69 -14.54 15.00
C LEU A 421 17.10 -13.63 13.84
N SER A 422 16.87 -12.32 13.97
CA SER A 422 17.01 -11.33 12.87
C SER A 422 16.18 -11.73 11.63
N VAL A 423 14.99 -12.30 11.83
CA VAL A 423 14.09 -12.78 10.80
C VAL A 423 12.73 -12.08 10.96
N PRO A 424 12.14 -11.52 9.89
CA PRO A 424 10.78 -10.96 9.93
C PRO A 424 9.76 -12.05 10.26
N VAL A 425 8.75 -11.68 11.06
CA VAL A 425 7.63 -12.53 11.41
C VAL A 425 6.34 -11.88 10.91
N ILE A 426 5.58 -12.58 10.08
CA ILE A 426 4.21 -12.23 9.70
C ILE A 426 3.26 -13.09 10.50
N ALA A 427 2.46 -12.47 11.36
CA ALA A 427 1.46 -13.17 12.15
C ALA A 427 0.06 -12.69 11.79
N LEU A 428 -0.82 -13.62 11.45
CA LEU A 428 -2.22 -13.35 11.20
C LEU A 428 -2.97 -13.19 12.53
N SER A 429 -3.94 -12.29 12.58
CA SER A 429 -4.77 -12.04 13.75
C SER A 429 -6.22 -11.83 13.35
N GLN A 430 -7.11 -12.56 14.01
CA GLN A 430 -8.56 -12.41 13.82
C GLN A 430 -9.06 -11.13 14.51
N LEU A 431 -9.91 -10.37 13.82
CA LEU A 431 -10.56 -9.19 14.40
C LEU A 431 -11.70 -9.56 15.35
N SER A 432 -11.99 -8.66 16.28
CA SER A 432 -13.17 -8.76 17.16
C SER A 432 -14.46 -8.67 16.34
N ARG A 433 -15.43 -9.53 16.64
CA ARG A 433 -16.78 -9.48 16.07
C ARG A 433 -17.53 -8.18 16.40
N ALA A 434 -17.04 -7.40 17.37
CA ALA A 434 -17.59 -6.08 17.69
C ALA A 434 -17.56 -5.11 16.50
N VAL A 435 -16.63 -5.29 15.54
CA VAL A 435 -16.62 -4.55 14.27
C VAL A 435 -17.92 -4.73 13.49
N GLU A 436 -18.48 -5.94 13.47
CA GLU A 436 -19.71 -6.27 12.75
C GLU A 436 -20.96 -5.67 13.39
N THR A 437 -20.96 -5.49 14.70
CA THR A 437 -22.10 -4.98 15.48
C THR A 437 -22.08 -3.48 15.71
N ARG A 438 -20.99 -2.79 15.35
CA ARG A 438 -20.84 -1.34 15.50
C ARG A 438 -21.84 -0.58 14.63
N GLY A 439 -22.61 0.31 15.22
CA GLY A 439 -23.69 1.05 14.55
C GLY A 439 -23.25 2.14 13.57
N SER A 440 -21.98 2.62 13.67
CA SER A 440 -21.41 3.65 12.80
C SER A 440 -20.41 3.05 11.79
N SER A 441 -19.26 3.62 11.62
CA SER A 441 -18.23 3.06 10.71
C SER A 441 -17.81 1.66 11.18
N LYS A 442 -17.98 0.66 10.33
CA LYS A 442 -17.49 -0.72 10.54
C LYS A 442 -16.06 -0.93 10.04
N ARG A 443 -15.31 0.17 9.88
CA ARG A 443 -13.89 0.09 9.55
C ARG A 443 -13.12 -0.52 10.70
N PRO A 444 -12.24 -1.49 10.46
CA PRO A 444 -11.35 -2.01 11.48
C PRO A 444 -10.48 -0.90 12.07
N LEU A 445 -10.39 -0.91 13.37
CA LEU A 445 -9.53 -0.03 14.17
C LEU A 445 -8.49 -0.90 14.88
N LEU A 446 -7.41 -0.30 15.32
CA LEU A 446 -6.41 -1.01 16.13
C LEU A 446 -7.03 -1.63 17.39
N SER A 447 -8.03 -0.97 17.98
CA SER A 447 -8.82 -1.49 19.11
C SER A 447 -9.66 -2.75 18.77
N ASP A 448 -9.81 -3.07 17.50
CA ASP A 448 -10.57 -4.26 17.05
C ASP A 448 -9.67 -5.49 16.90
N LEU A 449 -8.38 -5.36 17.11
CA LEU A 449 -7.48 -6.50 17.29
C LEU A 449 -7.95 -7.25 18.53
N ARG A 450 -8.65 -8.36 18.30
CA ARG A 450 -9.36 -9.13 19.32
C ARG A 450 -8.41 -9.53 20.44
N GLU A 451 -8.82 -9.26 21.67
CA GLU A 451 -8.21 -9.75 22.89
C GLU A 451 -6.79 -9.20 23.20
N SER A 452 -6.30 -8.13 22.52
CA SER A 452 -5.00 -7.58 22.91
C SER A 452 -4.67 -6.20 22.35
N GLY A 453 -4.73 -5.18 23.19
CA GLY A 453 -4.06 -3.89 22.93
C GLY A 453 -2.54 -3.99 22.81
N ALA A 454 -1.94 -5.11 23.23
CA ALA A 454 -0.51 -5.34 23.13
C ALA A 454 -0.04 -5.65 21.70
N ILE A 455 -0.86 -6.29 20.85
CA ILE A 455 -0.49 -6.53 19.44
C ILE A 455 -0.18 -5.20 18.73
N GLU A 456 -0.98 -4.16 19.00
CA GLU A 456 -0.75 -2.82 18.45
C GLU A 456 0.61 -2.24 18.86
N GLN A 457 1.03 -2.50 20.10
CA GLN A 457 2.28 -1.95 20.65
C GLN A 457 3.51 -2.75 20.18
N ASP A 458 3.37 -4.04 19.98
CA ASP A 458 4.46 -4.93 19.63
C ASP A 458 4.74 -4.99 18.13
N ALA A 459 3.70 -4.85 17.29
CA ALA A 459 3.84 -4.92 15.84
C ALA A 459 4.51 -3.67 15.25
N ASP A 460 5.46 -3.84 14.33
CA ASP A 460 6.04 -2.73 13.58
C ASP A 460 5.09 -2.22 12.49
N ILE A 461 4.30 -3.13 11.92
CA ILE A 461 3.31 -2.84 10.89
C ILE A 461 2.04 -3.62 11.22
N VAL A 462 0.90 -2.90 11.28
CA VAL A 462 -0.43 -3.50 11.37
C VAL A 462 -1.19 -3.18 10.09
N SER A 463 -1.64 -4.21 9.39
CA SER A 463 -2.41 -4.10 8.15
C SER A 463 -3.79 -4.67 8.35
N PHE A 464 -4.83 -3.89 8.06
CA PHE A 464 -6.22 -4.34 8.09
C PHE A 464 -6.77 -4.50 6.69
N ILE A 465 -7.53 -5.58 6.52
CA ILE A 465 -8.32 -5.80 5.33
C ILE A 465 -9.75 -5.37 5.63
N TYR A 466 -10.28 -4.39 4.89
CA TYR A 466 -11.59 -3.79 5.16
C TYR A 466 -12.45 -3.70 3.90
N ARG A 467 -13.74 -4.01 4.07
CA ARG A 467 -14.74 -3.99 3.00
C ARG A 467 -16.00 -3.20 3.42
N PRO A 468 -16.19 -1.95 2.91
CA PRO A 468 -17.40 -1.18 3.16
C PRO A 468 -18.65 -1.87 2.63
N GLU A 469 -18.59 -2.46 1.43
CA GLU A 469 -19.75 -3.08 0.75
C GLU A 469 -20.31 -4.30 1.49
N TYR A 470 -19.50 -5.02 2.24
CA TYR A 470 -19.97 -6.13 3.12
C TYR A 470 -20.92 -5.60 4.18
N TYR A 471 -20.68 -4.41 4.66
CA TYR A 471 -21.49 -3.76 5.69
C TYR A 471 -22.60 -2.88 5.14
N LYS A 472 -22.83 -2.85 3.81
CA LYS A 472 -23.82 -2.00 3.14
C LYS A 472 -23.66 -0.51 3.52
N ILE A 473 -22.42 -0.08 3.70
CA ILE A 473 -22.06 1.30 3.95
C ILE A 473 -21.68 1.90 2.59
N ASP A 474 -22.48 2.87 2.12
CA ASP A 474 -22.30 3.58 0.85
C ASP A 474 -21.10 4.56 0.90
#